data_cdba7d6a33070e11aa794b360649b1b2
#
_entry.id   cdba7d6a33070e11aa794b360649b1b2
#
_cell.length_a   1.000
_cell.length_b   1.000
_cell.length_c   1.000
_cell.angle_alpha   90.00
_cell.angle_beta   90.00
_cell.angle_gamma   90.00
#
_symmetry.space_group_name_H-M   'P 1'
#
loop_
_entity.id
_entity.type
_entity.pdbx_description
1 polymer ?
#
loop_
_entity_poly.entity_id
_entity_poly.type
_entity_poly.pdbx_seq_one_letter_code
_entity_poly.pdbx_strand_id
1 'polypeptide(L)'
;CTFCDHFQGYVEGFRTMQVDQIIDEIRFLQNKYNTRYFHFTDESYPPALFRKLSQRIVEEKLDIVWTTHMRFEETLLDEQVWKDAHASGCRYLHFGFESGNQRVLKLMDKATKLDAIETNLRMSSEAGIWNHIMGFFGFPGEKKEEAEDSKHFVLKNREHVHSLGFMTYVLGKYSPVAFEPEKYGVSYYK
;
A
#
# COMPACT_ATOMS: atom_id res chain seq x y z
N CYS A 1 -0.34 12.28 -2.24
CA CYS A 1 -0.29 11.85 -3.65
C CYS A 1 -1.22 12.70 -4.50
N THR A 2 -0.75 13.16 -5.64
CA THR A 2 -1.48 14.13 -6.48
C THR A 2 -2.64 13.51 -7.28
N PHE A 3 -2.67 12.21 -7.43
CA PHE A 3 -3.71 11.47 -8.17
C PHE A 3 -4.91 11.06 -7.30
N CYS A 4 -4.75 11.04 -5.98
CA CYS A 4 -5.76 10.52 -5.06
C CYS A 4 -6.81 11.57 -4.75
N ASP A 5 -8.08 11.22 -4.85
CA ASP A 5 -9.22 12.08 -4.48
C ASP A 5 -9.89 11.68 -3.15
N HIS A 6 -9.42 10.59 -2.55
CA HIS A 6 -10.10 9.96 -1.43
C HIS A 6 -10.16 10.82 -0.15
N PHE A 7 -9.09 11.57 0.15
CA PHE A 7 -9.01 12.37 1.36
C PHE A 7 -9.28 13.87 1.17
N GLN A 8 -9.45 14.32 -0.07
CA GLN A 8 -9.63 15.73 -0.37
C GLN A 8 -11.07 16.16 -0.05
N GLY A 9 -11.26 16.72 1.13
CA GLY A 9 -12.53 17.32 1.54
C GLY A 9 -13.39 16.53 2.53
N TYR A 10 -12.99 15.32 2.94
CA TYR A 10 -13.79 14.50 3.86
C TYR A 10 -13.20 14.35 5.26
N VAL A 11 -11.88 14.51 5.43
CA VAL A 11 -11.22 14.24 6.72
C VAL A 11 -10.18 15.29 7.03
N GLU A 12 -10.34 15.98 8.14
CA GLU A 12 -9.29 16.77 8.76
C GLU A 12 -8.43 15.85 9.63
N GLY A 13 -7.19 15.59 9.20
CA GLY A 13 -6.20 14.83 9.94
C GLY A 13 -6.34 13.30 9.81
N PHE A 14 -5.30 12.63 10.21
CA PHE A 14 -5.19 11.17 10.20
C PHE A 14 -5.63 10.60 11.55
N ARG A 15 -6.59 9.68 11.54
CA ARG A 15 -7.13 9.04 12.75
C ARG A 15 -6.87 7.54 12.71
N THR A 16 -6.38 6.97 13.82
CA THR A 16 -6.18 5.54 13.98
C THR A 16 -6.89 5.03 15.22
N MET A 17 -7.35 3.79 15.18
CA MET A 17 -7.76 3.08 16.39
C MET A 17 -6.53 2.74 17.23
N GLN A 18 -6.71 2.65 18.54
CA GLN A 18 -5.69 2.12 19.43
C GLN A 18 -5.57 0.60 19.23
N VAL A 19 -4.35 0.07 19.40
CA VAL A 19 -4.09 -1.37 19.18
C VAL A 19 -4.99 -2.25 20.04
N ASP A 20 -5.20 -1.89 21.30
CA ASP A 20 -6.07 -2.67 22.21
C ASP A 20 -7.50 -2.72 21.72
N GLN A 21 -8.03 -1.61 21.17
CA GLN A 21 -9.36 -1.58 20.57
C GLN A 21 -9.46 -2.50 19.35
N ILE A 22 -8.41 -2.53 18.52
CA ILE A 22 -8.37 -3.44 17.36
C ILE A 22 -8.36 -4.90 17.82
N ILE A 23 -7.60 -5.24 18.86
CA ILE A 23 -7.57 -6.59 19.45
C ILE A 23 -8.95 -6.99 19.99
N ASP A 24 -9.62 -6.09 20.68
CA ASP A 24 -10.96 -6.35 21.22
C ASP A 24 -11.99 -6.57 20.09
N GLU A 25 -11.94 -5.77 19.02
CA GLU A 25 -12.78 -5.96 17.84
C GLU A 25 -12.50 -7.30 17.14
N ILE A 26 -11.24 -7.70 16.99
CA ILE A 26 -10.88 -9.01 16.44
C ILE A 26 -11.51 -10.12 17.25
N ARG A 27 -11.37 -10.10 18.58
CA ARG A 27 -11.96 -11.10 19.48
C ARG A 27 -13.48 -11.14 19.40
N PHE A 28 -14.11 -9.96 19.39
CA PHE A 28 -15.56 -9.84 19.24
C PHE A 28 -16.03 -10.48 17.93
N LEU A 29 -15.38 -10.16 16.82
CA LEU A 29 -15.73 -10.70 15.50
C LEU A 29 -15.45 -12.20 15.38
N GLN A 30 -14.34 -12.68 15.93
CA GLN A 30 -14.05 -14.11 16.00
C GLN A 30 -15.15 -14.88 16.75
N ASN A 31 -15.55 -14.38 17.93
CA ASN A 31 -16.59 -15.03 18.74
C ASN A 31 -17.96 -14.97 18.07
N LYS A 32 -18.29 -13.84 17.45
CA LYS A 32 -19.61 -13.62 16.83
C LYS A 32 -19.80 -14.40 15.54
N TYR A 33 -18.78 -14.47 14.70
CA TYR A 33 -18.87 -15.00 13.33
C TYR A 33 -18.10 -16.31 13.13
N ASN A 34 -17.42 -16.79 14.15
CA ASN A 34 -16.54 -17.96 14.09
C ASN A 34 -15.55 -17.88 12.90
N THR A 35 -14.98 -16.68 12.69
CA THR A 35 -14.04 -16.41 11.61
C THR A 35 -12.61 -16.23 12.12
N ARG A 36 -11.65 -16.61 11.31
CA ARG A 36 -10.23 -16.30 11.52
C ARG A 36 -9.65 -15.40 10.42
N TYR A 37 -10.44 -15.01 9.43
CA TYR A 37 -10.02 -14.25 8.28
C TYR A 37 -10.45 -12.79 8.43
N PHE A 38 -9.49 -11.86 8.32
CA PHE A 38 -9.69 -10.43 8.49
C PHE A 38 -9.08 -9.65 7.34
N HIS A 39 -9.82 -8.72 6.80
CA HIS A 39 -9.33 -7.70 5.90
C HIS A 39 -9.46 -6.35 6.58
N PHE A 40 -8.32 -5.73 6.92
CA PHE A 40 -8.30 -4.35 7.39
C PHE A 40 -8.46 -3.43 6.18
N THR A 41 -9.55 -2.67 6.16
CA THR A 41 -9.97 -1.86 5.00
C THR A 41 -9.37 -0.46 4.99
N ASP A 42 -8.38 -0.21 5.84
CA ASP A 42 -7.61 1.04 5.83
C ASP A 42 -6.90 1.19 4.48
N GLU A 43 -7.03 2.35 3.86
CA GLU A 43 -6.44 2.61 2.55
C GLU A 43 -4.91 2.70 2.55
N SER A 44 -4.35 3.00 3.70
CA SER A 44 -2.92 2.96 3.95
C SER A 44 -2.66 2.71 5.42
N TYR A 45 -2.30 1.49 5.76
CA TYR A 45 -2.02 1.12 7.15
C TYR A 45 -0.71 1.76 7.62
N PRO A 46 -0.72 2.52 8.74
CA PRO A 46 0.48 3.20 9.22
C PRO A 46 1.56 2.22 9.66
N PRO A 47 2.84 2.40 9.26
CA PRO A 47 3.93 1.50 9.63
C PRO A 47 4.08 1.27 11.14
N ALA A 48 3.92 2.32 11.94
CA ALA A 48 4.01 2.20 13.41
C ALA A 48 2.87 1.37 13.99
N LEU A 49 1.65 1.48 13.46
CA LEU A 49 0.51 0.68 13.86
C LEU A 49 0.69 -0.77 13.39
N PHE A 50 1.17 -0.97 12.16
CA PHE A 50 1.47 -2.29 11.60
C PHE A 50 2.44 -3.08 12.49
N ARG A 51 3.55 -2.46 12.92
CA ARG A 51 4.49 -3.07 13.87
C ARG A 51 3.80 -3.47 15.18
N LYS A 52 3.18 -2.48 15.83
CA LYS A 52 2.57 -2.68 17.16
C LYS A 52 1.46 -3.73 17.13
N LEU A 53 0.60 -3.68 16.11
CA LEU A 53 -0.49 -4.64 15.96
C LEU A 53 0.05 -6.06 15.72
N SER A 54 1.05 -6.23 14.84
CA SER A 54 1.67 -7.53 14.59
C SER A 54 2.23 -8.14 15.88
N GLN A 55 3.00 -7.36 16.64
CA GLN A 55 3.55 -7.80 17.91
C GLN A 55 2.46 -8.16 18.92
N ARG A 56 1.43 -7.32 19.02
CA ARG A 56 0.33 -7.55 19.96
C ARG A 56 -0.50 -8.78 19.63
N ILE A 57 -0.76 -9.06 18.35
CA ILE A 57 -1.45 -10.27 17.90
C ILE A 57 -0.66 -11.52 18.32
N VAL A 58 0.68 -11.50 18.18
CA VAL A 58 1.55 -12.60 18.59
C VAL A 58 1.52 -12.78 20.12
N GLU A 59 1.66 -11.69 20.89
CA GLU A 59 1.61 -11.72 22.36
C GLU A 59 0.30 -12.31 22.88
N GLU A 60 -0.84 -11.90 22.28
CA GLU A 60 -2.18 -12.37 22.63
C GLU A 60 -2.51 -13.76 22.07
N LYS A 61 -1.60 -14.35 21.28
CA LYS A 61 -1.76 -15.67 20.64
C LYS A 61 -3.05 -15.79 19.84
N LEU A 62 -3.46 -14.71 19.15
CA LEU A 62 -4.66 -14.74 18.33
C LEU A 62 -4.42 -15.56 17.06
N ASP A 63 -5.25 -16.57 16.82
CA ASP A 63 -5.22 -17.36 15.60
C ASP A 63 -6.05 -16.67 14.52
N ILE A 64 -5.39 -15.81 13.76
CA ILE A 64 -5.99 -15.07 12.64
C ILE A 64 -5.14 -15.16 11.38
N VAL A 65 -5.79 -14.96 10.24
CA VAL A 65 -5.17 -14.67 8.94
C VAL A 65 -5.67 -13.32 8.50
N TRP A 66 -4.76 -12.41 8.19
CA TRP A 66 -5.15 -11.05 7.87
C TRP A 66 -4.39 -10.44 6.71
N THR A 67 -5.00 -9.42 6.12
CA THR A 67 -4.51 -8.64 4.99
C THR A 67 -4.87 -7.17 5.15
N THR A 68 -4.10 -6.29 4.53
CA THR A 68 -4.37 -4.84 4.49
C THR A 68 -3.70 -4.17 3.28
N HIS A 69 -4.01 -2.89 3.07
CA HIS A 69 -3.33 -2.03 2.11
C HIS A 69 -2.18 -1.27 2.78
N MET A 70 -1.06 -1.20 2.08
CA MET A 70 0.13 -0.51 2.58
C MET A 70 0.82 0.32 1.51
N ARG A 71 1.59 1.30 1.98
CA ARG A 71 2.58 1.98 1.15
C ARG A 71 3.94 1.36 1.41
N PHE A 72 4.81 1.46 0.41
CA PHE A 72 6.23 1.19 0.62
C PHE A 72 6.86 2.36 1.38
N GLU A 73 7.41 2.08 2.54
CA GLU A 73 7.98 3.09 3.43
C GLU A 73 9.40 2.68 3.87
N GLU A 74 10.31 3.64 3.98
CA GLU A 74 11.67 3.40 4.48
C GLU A 74 11.67 2.91 5.94
N THR A 75 10.66 3.29 6.71
CA THR A 75 10.48 2.84 8.10
C THR A 75 10.15 1.35 8.25
N LEU A 76 9.86 0.66 7.14
CA LEU A 76 9.63 -0.79 7.09
C LEU A 76 10.88 -1.58 6.63
N LEU A 77 12.03 -0.93 6.44
CA LEU A 77 13.30 -1.57 6.06
C LEU A 77 13.97 -2.26 7.26
N ASP A 78 13.24 -3.22 7.84
CA ASP A 78 13.65 -3.99 9.01
C ASP A 78 13.01 -5.39 8.90
N GLU A 79 13.83 -6.41 8.73
CA GLU A 79 13.36 -7.79 8.58
C GLU A 79 12.49 -8.27 9.74
N GLN A 80 12.74 -7.78 10.95
CA GLN A 80 11.97 -8.22 12.13
C GLN A 80 10.50 -7.81 12.01
N VAL A 81 10.22 -6.66 11.40
CA VAL A 81 8.83 -6.22 11.15
C VAL A 81 8.06 -7.22 10.30
N TRP A 82 8.70 -7.73 9.26
CA TRP A 82 8.07 -8.69 8.36
C TRP A 82 7.93 -10.07 8.98
N LYS A 83 8.91 -10.50 9.79
CA LYS A 83 8.83 -11.73 10.59
C LYS A 83 7.69 -11.66 11.59
N ASP A 84 7.57 -10.55 12.34
CA ASP A 84 6.47 -10.32 13.29
C ASP A 84 5.12 -10.29 12.57
N ALA A 85 5.03 -9.62 11.44
CA ALA A 85 3.81 -9.58 10.62
C ALA A 85 3.38 -10.98 10.16
N HIS A 86 4.30 -11.77 9.62
CA HIS A 86 3.99 -13.14 9.23
C HIS A 86 3.58 -14.00 10.44
N ALA A 87 4.30 -13.91 11.57
CA ALA A 87 3.99 -14.62 12.80
C ALA A 87 2.61 -14.24 13.36
N SER A 88 2.17 -13.00 13.16
CA SER A 88 0.83 -12.50 13.55
C SER A 88 -0.30 -12.99 12.64
N GLY A 89 0.00 -13.72 11.57
CA GLY A 89 -0.99 -14.20 10.60
C GLY A 89 -1.20 -13.31 9.38
N CYS A 90 -0.38 -12.27 9.18
CA CYS A 90 -0.38 -11.53 7.92
C CYS A 90 0.06 -12.46 6.79
N ARG A 91 -0.75 -12.58 5.74
CA ARG A 91 -0.46 -13.49 4.61
C ARG A 91 -0.46 -12.80 3.27
N TYR A 92 -1.06 -11.65 3.17
CA TYR A 92 -1.26 -10.95 1.91
C TYR A 92 -1.27 -9.44 2.14
N LEU A 93 -0.51 -8.70 1.35
CA LEU A 93 -0.47 -7.25 1.40
C LEU A 93 -0.69 -6.63 0.02
N HIS A 94 -1.54 -5.60 0.00
CA HIS A 94 -1.80 -4.78 -1.17
C HIS A 94 -0.91 -3.54 -1.11
N PHE A 95 0.08 -3.47 -1.97
CA PHE A 95 1.00 -2.33 -2.02
C PHE A 95 0.68 -1.37 -3.15
N GLY A 96 0.56 -0.09 -2.82
CA GLY A 96 0.54 0.96 -3.81
C GLY A 96 1.94 1.17 -4.39
N PHE A 97 2.22 0.57 -5.55
CA PHE A 97 3.46 0.70 -6.31
C PHE A 97 3.44 1.94 -7.20
N GLU A 98 2.36 2.13 -7.90
CA GLU A 98 1.97 3.17 -8.86
C GLU A 98 2.85 3.20 -10.11
N SER A 99 4.18 3.34 -10.00
CA SER A 99 5.12 3.40 -11.13
C SER A 99 6.50 2.86 -10.77
N GLY A 100 7.18 2.27 -11.74
CA GLY A 100 8.58 1.84 -11.65
C GLY A 100 9.59 2.90 -12.07
N ASN A 101 9.14 4.14 -12.28
CA ASN A 101 10.01 5.26 -12.63
C ASN A 101 10.03 6.32 -11.53
N GLN A 102 11.23 6.67 -11.04
CA GLN A 102 11.39 7.60 -9.91
C GLN A 102 10.90 9.01 -10.22
N ARG A 103 11.02 9.48 -11.47
CA ARG A 103 10.51 10.80 -11.87
C ARG A 103 8.98 10.82 -11.83
N VAL A 104 8.34 9.74 -12.30
CA VAL A 104 6.87 9.61 -12.28
C VAL A 104 6.37 9.55 -10.85
N LEU A 105 7.00 8.76 -9.96
CA LEU A 105 6.68 8.74 -8.53
C LEU A 105 6.80 10.13 -7.90
N LYS A 106 7.81 10.91 -8.30
CA LYS A 106 7.97 12.29 -7.84
C LYS A 106 6.88 13.22 -8.38
N LEU A 107 6.44 13.08 -9.64
CA LEU A 107 5.30 13.81 -10.21
C LEU A 107 3.99 13.50 -9.45
N MET A 108 3.82 12.25 -9.05
CA MET A 108 2.69 11.79 -8.24
C MET A 108 2.74 12.25 -6.79
N ASP A 109 3.83 12.88 -6.37
CA ASP A 109 4.11 13.20 -4.95
C ASP A 109 3.93 11.95 -4.06
N LYS A 110 4.48 10.83 -4.52
CA LYS A 110 4.35 9.54 -3.81
C LYS A 110 5.32 9.43 -2.63
N ALA A 111 6.41 10.21 -2.63
CA ALA A 111 7.46 10.23 -1.61
C ALA A 111 8.10 8.85 -1.32
N THR A 112 8.06 7.93 -2.28
CA THR A 112 8.63 6.58 -2.18
C THR A 112 9.82 6.44 -3.13
N LYS A 113 10.88 5.76 -2.71
CA LYS A 113 12.06 5.47 -3.52
C LYS A 113 12.00 4.05 -4.07
N LEU A 114 12.51 3.84 -5.29
CA LEU A 114 12.48 2.53 -5.95
C LEU A 114 13.29 1.47 -5.20
N ASP A 115 14.44 1.83 -4.62
CA ASP A 115 15.25 0.95 -3.80
C ASP A 115 14.53 0.50 -2.52
N ALA A 116 13.79 1.40 -1.89
CA ALA A 116 12.95 1.06 -0.75
C ALA A 116 11.79 0.13 -1.14
N ILE A 117 11.18 0.32 -2.32
CA ILE A 117 10.16 -0.59 -2.86
C ILE A 117 10.75 -1.99 -3.04
N GLU A 118 11.89 -2.10 -3.75
CA GLU A 118 12.56 -3.36 -4.02
C GLU A 118 12.92 -4.10 -2.71
N THR A 119 13.47 -3.39 -1.74
CA THR A 119 13.86 -3.96 -0.45
C THR A 119 12.65 -4.44 0.36
N ASN A 120 11.56 -3.65 0.43
CA ASN A 120 10.33 -4.05 1.11
C ASN A 120 9.70 -5.30 0.46
N LEU A 121 9.63 -5.35 -0.88
CA LEU A 121 9.11 -6.51 -1.62
C LEU A 121 9.90 -7.78 -1.30
N ARG A 122 11.24 -7.68 -1.30
CA ARG A 122 12.10 -8.80 -0.97
C ARG A 122 11.89 -9.27 0.47
N MET A 123 11.99 -8.37 1.45
CA MET A 123 11.89 -8.71 2.87
C MET A 123 10.52 -9.32 3.23
N SER A 124 9.42 -8.73 2.72
CA SER A 124 8.07 -9.26 2.97
C SER A 124 7.86 -10.63 2.31
N SER A 125 8.35 -10.83 1.09
CA SER A 125 8.31 -12.10 0.37
C SER A 125 9.11 -13.18 1.08
N GLU A 126 10.35 -12.88 1.49
CA GLU A 126 11.22 -13.79 2.25
C GLU A 126 10.62 -14.17 3.61
N ALA A 127 9.83 -13.28 4.22
CA ALA A 127 9.06 -13.59 5.42
C ALA A 127 7.82 -14.46 5.16
N GLY A 128 7.48 -14.77 3.91
CA GLY A 128 6.34 -15.60 3.54
C GLY A 128 5.02 -14.85 3.33
N ILE A 129 5.08 -13.54 3.10
CA ILE A 129 3.91 -12.70 2.83
C ILE A 129 3.74 -12.55 1.31
N TRP A 130 2.53 -12.77 0.83
CA TRP A 130 2.16 -12.57 -0.57
C TRP A 130 2.05 -11.09 -0.91
N ASN A 131 2.87 -10.61 -1.83
CA ASN A 131 2.86 -9.21 -2.28
C ASN A 131 2.00 -9.04 -3.52
N HIS A 132 0.93 -8.27 -3.39
CA HIS A 132 0.16 -7.74 -4.51
C HIS A 132 0.54 -6.28 -4.72
N ILE A 133 1.00 -5.92 -5.92
CA ILE A 133 1.32 -4.53 -6.24
C ILE A 133 0.26 -3.93 -7.15
N MET A 134 -0.11 -2.70 -6.86
CA MET A 134 -1.07 -1.93 -7.62
C MET A 134 -0.40 -0.72 -8.25
N GLY A 135 -0.76 -0.42 -9.48
CA GLY A 135 -0.23 0.73 -10.20
C GLY A 135 -1.09 1.09 -11.41
N PHE A 136 -0.69 2.11 -12.10
CA PHE A 136 -1.39 2.55 -13.31
C PHE A 136 -0.42 3.20 -14.30
N PHE A 137 -0.85 3.25 -15.55
CA PHE A 137 -0.14 3.89 -16.65
C PHE A 137 -0.88 5.13 -17.12
N GLY A 138 -0.16 6.08 -17.70
CA GLY A 138 -0.74 7.28 -18.31
C GLY A 138 -0.99 8.39 -17.29
N PHE A 139 -0.23 8.44 -16.20
CA PHE A 139 -0.25 9.61 -15.33
C PHE A 139 0.18 10.86 -16.14
N PRO A 140 -0.47 12.02 -15.95
CA PRO A 140 -0.12 13.23 -16.65
C PRO A 140 1.38 13.54 -16.60
N GLY A 141 2.00 13.66 -17.78
CA GLY A 141 3.44 13.84 -17.91
C GLY A 141 4.30 12.59 -17.89
N GLU A 142 3.73 11.39 -17.72
CA GLU A 142 4.43 10.12 -17.92
C GLU A 142 4.73 9.90 -19.40
N LYS A 143 5.95 9.51 -19.71
CA LYS A 143 6.38 9.15 -21.07
C LYS A 143 6.27 7.63 -21.27
N LYS A 144 6.19 7.21 -22.53
CA LYS A 144 6.11 5.79 -22.88
C LYS A 144 7.28 4.98 -22.31
N GLU A 145 8.49 5.51 -22.41
CA GLU A 145 9.70 4.86 -21.90
C GLU A 145 9.64 4.68 -20.37
N GLU A 146 9.01 5.63 -19.67
CA GLU A 146 8.85 5.57 -18.21
C GLU A 146 7.76 4.56 -17.78
N ALA A 147 6.73 4.40 -18.60
CA ALA A 147 5.77 3.30 -18.41
C ALA A 147 6.43 1.92 -18.61
N GLU A 148 7.34 1.81 -19.60
CA GLU A 148 8.15 0.58 -19.80
C GLU A 148 9.07 0.29 -18.60
N ASP A 149 9.57 1.31 -17.88
CA ASP A 149 10.35 1.12 -16.66
C ASP A 149 9.54 0.39 -15.57
N SER A 150 8.24 0.64 -15.48
CA SER A 150 7.35 -0.06 -14.56
C SER A 150 7.29 -1.55 -14.85
N LYS A 151 7.19 -1.92 -16.13
CA LYS A 151 7.26 -3.32 -16.57
C LYS A 151 8.61 -3.96 -16.27
N HIS A 152 9.72 -3.25 -16.56
CA HIS A 152 11.07 -3.74 -16.27
C HIS A 152 11.29 -3.95 -14.77
N PHE A 153 10.80 -3.02 -13.93
CA PHE A 153 10.86 -3.16 -12.47
C PHE A 153 10.14 -4.43 -11.99
N VAL A 154 8.92 -4.66 -12.47
CA VAL A 154 8.15 -5.86 -12.11
C VAL A 154 8.86 -7.14 -12.55
N LEU A 155 9.39 -7.18 -13.79
CA LEU A 155 10.11 -8.35 -14.29
C LEU A 155 11.41 -8.62 -13.53
N LYS A 156 12.13 -7.57 -13.14
CA LYS A 156 13.33 -7.67 -12.30
C LYS A 156 13.00 -8.28 -10.92
N ASN A 157 11.88 -7.89 -10.35
CA ASN A 157 11.45 -8.29 -9.00
C ASN A 157 10.41 -9.42 -8.98
N ARG A 158 10.26 -10.17 -10.08
CA ARG A 158 9.21 -11.20 -10.27
C ARG A 158 9.16 -12.28 -9.19
N GLU A 159 10.28 -12.56 -8.53
CA GLU A 159 10.36 -13.55 -7.45
C GLU A 159 9.71 -13.04 -6.14
N HIS A 160 9.53 -11.72 -6.02
CA HIS A 160 8.99 -11.06 -4.84
C HIS A 160 7.63 -10.38 -5.11
N VAL A 161 7.17 -10.39 -6.38
CA VAL A 161 5.86 -9.87 -6.79
C VAL A 161 4.97 -11.06 -7.15
N HIS A 162 4.00 -11.37 -6.31
CA HIS A 162 3.17 -12.58 -6.47
C HIS A 162 1.90 -12.34 -7.30
N SER A 163 1.41 -11.12 -7.29
CA SER A 163 0.31 -10.69 -8.14
C SER A 163 0.38 -9.18 -8.38
N LEU A 164 -0.31 -8.73 -9.43
CA LEU A 164 -0.32 -7.32 -9.79
C LEU A 164 -1.68 -6.90 -10.35
N GLY A 165 -2.06 -5.65 -10.06
CA GLY A 165 -3.22 -4.99 -10.61
C GLY A 165 -2.79 -3.65 -11.23
N PHE A 166 -2.83 -3.56 -12.55
CA PHE A 166 -2.53 -2.32 -13.26
C PHE A 166 -3.74 -1.85 -14.05
N MET A 167 -3.96 -0.55 -14.06
CA MET A 167 -5.02 0.09 -14.80
C MET A 167 -4.51 1.32 -15.57
N THR A 168 -5.33 1.90 -16.41
CA THR A 168 -5.06 3.22 -16.97
C THR A 168 -5.44 4.29 -15.95
N TYR A 169 -4.65 5.35 -15.88
CA TYR A 169 -4.96 6.50 -15.03
C TYR A 169 -6.34 7.05 -15.30
N VAL A 170 -7.11 7.27 -14.27
CA VAL A 170 -8.40 7.94 -14.31
C VAL A 170 -8.32 9.18 -13.43
N LEU A 171 -8.68 10.34 -14.01
CA LEU A 171 -8.66 11.60 -13.30
C LEU A 171 -9.75 11.64 -12.23
N GLY A 172 -9.37 11.55 -10.98
CA GLY A 172 -10.25 11.71 -9.84
C GLY A 172 -10.74 13.16 -9.71
N LYS A 173 -12.05 13.36 -9.55
CA LYS A 173 -12.70 14.67 -9.52
C LYS A 173 -12.13 15.62 -8.44
N TYR A 174 -11.72 15.07 -7.33
CA TYR A 174 -11.21 15.81 -6.16
C TYR A 174 -9.72 15.67 -5.97
N SER A 175 -9.01 15.12 -6.96
CA SER A 175 -7.56 15.00 -6.89
C SER A 175 -6.87 16.36 -7.09
N PRO A 176 -5.67 16.56 -6.53
CA PRO A 176 -4.84 17.75 -6.83
C PRO A 176 -4.63 17.99 -8.33
N VAL A 177 -4.52 16.92 -9.13
CA VAL A 177 -4.44 17.05 -10.60
C VAL A 177 -5.69 17.68 -11.18
N ALA A 178 -6.87 17.37 -10.66
CA ALA A 178 -8.13 17.95 -11.14
C ALA A 178 -8.31 19.43 -10.70
N PHE A 179 -7.74 19.81 -9.57
CA PHE A 179 -7.80 21.19 -9.10
C PHE A 179 -6.79 22.12 -9.80
N GLU A 180 -5.65 21.58 -10.25
CA GLU A 180 -4.58 22.32 -10.91
C GLU A 180 -4.22 21.70 -12.28
N PRO A 181 -5.18 21.48 -13.20
CA PRO A 181 -4.97 20.66 -14.40
C PRO A 181 -3.85 21.20 -15.30
N GLU A 182 -3.73 22.52 -15.43
CA GLU A 182 -2.69 23.17 -16.24
C GLU A 182 -1.28 22.84 -15.76
N LYS A 183 -1.08 22.72 -14.46
CA LYS A 183 0.20 22.34 -13.83
C LYS A 183 0.66 20.94 -14.26
N TYR A 184 -0.28 20.07 -14.57
CA TYR A 184 -0.03 18.69 -14.99
C TYR A 184 -0.21 18.49 -16.51
N GLY A 185 -0.41 19.58 -17.28
CA GLY A 185 -0.62 19.51 -18.72
C GLY A 185 -1.94 18.82 -19.13
N VAL A 186 -2.93 18.83 -18.25
CA VAL A 186 -4.26 18.24 -18.49
C VAL A 186 -5.18 19.31 -19.07
N SER A 187 -5.84 18.99 -20.20
CA SER A 187 -6.88 19.82 -20.79
C SER A 187 -8.19 19.04 -20.84
N TYR A 188 -9.29 19.72 -20.55
CA TYR A 188 -10.64 19.16 -20.69
C TYR A 188 -11.21 19.50 -22.06
N TYR A 189 -11.71 18.52 -22.76
CA TYR A 189 -12.61 18.77 -23.88
C TYR A 189 -14.02 19.06 -23.31
N LYS A 190 -14.53 20.22 -23.62
CA LYS A 190 -15.93 20.59 -23.31
C LYS A 190 -16.88 19.93 -24.26
#